data_c4c664902d15bd76c357a6311bbd3dff
#
_entry.id   c4c664902d15bd76c357a6311bbd3dff
#
_cell.length_a   1.000
_cell.length_b   1.000
_cell.length_c   1.000
_cell.angle_alpha   90.00
_cell.angle_beta   90.00
_cell.angle_gamma   90.00
#
_symmetry.space_group_name_H-M   'P 1'
#
loop_
_entity.id
_entity.type
_entity.pdbx_description
1 polymer ?
#
loop_
_entity_poly.entity_id
_entity_poly.type
_entity_poly.pdbx_seq_one_letter_code
_entity_poly.pdbx_strand_id
1 'polypeptide(L)' 'LMSFDEGTGLTPHRAPGNAIVFALEGKAVIGYEGKDYTISEGECFRFEKNGLHSVTADGKFKMALLLVLE' A
#
# COMPACT_ATOMS: atom_id res chain seq x y z
N LEU A 1 -4.05 -10.76 2.53
CA LEU A 1 -4.84 -9.90 3.41
C LEU A 1 -4.00 -9.46 4.59
N MET A 2 -3.90 -8.17 4.80
CA MET A 2 -3.12 -7.59 5.88
C MET A 2 -3.95 -6.59 6.67
N SER A 3 -3.72 -6.54 7.98
CA SER A 3 -4.39 -5.61 8.89
C SER A 3 -3.36 -4.82 9.67
N PHE A 4 -3.59 -3.52 9.81
CA PHE A 4 -2.66 -2.63 10.50
C PHE A 4 -3.38 -1.74 11.50
N ASP A 5 -2.72 -1.46 12.62
CA ASP A 5 -3.16 -0.43 13.55
C ASP A 5 -2.62 0.92 13.08
N GLU A 6 -3.19 2.00 13.63
CA GLU A 6 -2.77 3.35 13.28
C GLU A 6 -1.25 3.53 13.40
N GLY A 7 -0.64 4.17 12.40
CA GLY A 7 0.78 4.47 12.37
C GLY A 7 1.67 3.31 11.98
N THR A 8 1.12 2.10 11.84
CA THR A 8 1.90 0.94 11.40
C THR A 8 1.67 0.68 9.92
N GLY A 9 2.47 -0.16 9.32
CA GLY A 9 2.34 -0.46 7.90
C GLY A 9 3.59 -1.12 7.35
N LEU A 10 3.84 -0.91 6.07
CA LEU A 10 5.01 -1.44 5.38
C LEU A 10 6.06 -0.35 5.24
N THR A 11 7.29 -0.65 5.67
CA THR A 11 8.41 0.27 5.50
C THR A 11 8.77 0.42 4.03
N PRO A 12 9.43 1.54 3.64
CA PRO A 12 9.81 1.73 2.24
C PRO A 12 10.66 0.58 1.71
N HIS A 13 10.27 0.05 0.56
CA HIS A 13 10.99 -1.05 -0.09
C HIS A 13 10.67 -1.07 -1.59
N ARG A 14 11.42 -1.87 -2.34
CA ARG A 14 11.18 -2.07 -3.78
C ARG A 14 10.74 -3.51 -4.00
N ALA A 15 9.66 -3.69 -4.77
CA ALA A 15 9.17 -5.01 -5.10
C ALA A 15 9.77 -5.49 -6.42
N PRO A 16 9.97 -6.81 -6.59
CA PRO A 16 10.54 -7.35 -7.83
C PRO A 16 9.56 -7.42 -9.00
N GLY A 17 8.31 -7.04 -8.77
CA GLY A 17 7.27 -7.03 -9.80
C GLY A 17 6.28 -5.92 -9.55
N ASN A 18 5.23 -5.88 -10.36
CA ASN A 18 4.14 -4.93 -10.17
C ASN A 18 3.28 -5.37 -9.00
N ALA A 19 2.75 -4.42 -8.25
CA ALA A 19 1.91 -4.72 -7.10
C ALA A 19 0.67 -3.84 -7.10
N ILE A 20 -0.44 -4.38 -6.64
CA ILE A 20 -1.68 -3.62 -6.49
C ILE A 20 -2.16 -3.79 -5.05
N VAL A 21 -2.43 -2.66 -4.40
CA VAL A 21 -3.00 -2.62 -3.05
C VAL A 21 -4.47 -2.30 -3.17
N PHE A 22 -5.32 -3.10 -2.55
CA PHE A 22 -6.76 -2.86 -2.46
C PHE A 22 -7.09 -2.48 -1.03
N ALA A 23 -7.64 -1.30 -0.81
CA ALA A 23 -8.08 -0.87 0.50
C ALA A 23 -9.43 -1.52 0.81
N LEU A 24 -9.44 -2.48 1.74
CA LEU A 24 -10.64 -3.22 2.10
C LEU A 24 -11.40 -2.56 3.23
N GLU A 25 -10.70 -1.86 4.12
CA GLU A 25 -11.32 -1.20 5.27
C GLU A 25 -10.40 -0.08 5.75
N GLY A 26 -10.97 1.08 6.05
CA GLY A 26 -10.20 2.21 6.58
C GLY A 26 -9.47 2.99 5.49
N LYS A 27 -8.40 3.67 5.88
CA LYS A 27 -7.58 4.44 4.94
C LYS A 27 -6.11 4.38 5.33
N ALA A 28 -5.25 4.67 4.35
CA ALA A 28 -3.81 4.65 4.54
C ALA A 28 -3.15 5.66 3.62
N VAL A 29 -1.93 6.06 4.00
CA VAL A 29 -1.08 6.90 3.17
C VAL A 29 -0.09 6.00 2.46
N ILE A 30 -0.07 6.09 1.14
CA ILE A 30 0.86 5.35 0.28
C ILE A 30 2.00 6.29 -0.07
N GLY A 31 3.23 5.92 0.30
CA GLY A 31 4.42 6.63 -0.18
C GLY A 31 4.93 5.93 -1.43
N TYR A 32 5.03 6.65 -2.54
CA TYR A 32 5.47 6.07 -3.80
C TYR A 32 6.36 7.06 -4.54
N GLU A 33 7.61 6.69 -4.75
CA GLU A 33 8.63 7.49 -5.42
C GLU A 33 8.72 8.93 -4.88
N GLY A 34 8.72 9.04 -3.53
CA GLY A 34 8.87 10.33 -2.87
C GLY A 34 7.61 11.16 -2.76
N LYS A 35 6.46 10.63 -3.17
CA LYS A 35 5.18 11.33 -3.06
C LYS A 35 4.22 10.52 -2.20
N ASP A 36 3.33 11.21 -1.50
CA ASP A 36 2.32 10.59 -0.65
C ASP A 36 0.96 10.64 -1.32
N TYR A 37 0.24 9.52 -1.24
CA TYR A 37 -1.12 9.39 -1.76
C TYR A 37 -1.98 8.75 -0.68
N THR A 38 -3.20 9.24 -0.51
CA THR A 38 -4.14 8.64 0.44
C THR A 38 -5.12 7.76 -0.31
N ILE A 39 -5.31 6.52 0.17
CA ILE A 39 -6.35 5.64 -0.36
C ILE A 39 -7.32 5.30 0.76
N SER A 40 -8.59 5.15 0.41
CA SER A 40 -9.68 4.83 1.33
C SER A 40 -10.38 3.56 0.89
N GLU A 41 -11.24 3.04 1.76
CA GLU A 41 -12.00 1.83 1.50
C GLU A 41 -12.62 1.83 0.08
N GLY A 42 -12.40 0.75 -0.63
CA GLY A 42 -12.90 0.59 -2.00
C GLY A 42 -11.94 1.07 -3.07
N GLU A 43 -10.87 1.75 -2.70
CA GLU A 43 -9.88 2.24 -3.65
C GLU A 43 -8.71 1.28 -3.78
N CYS A 44 -7.93 1.43 -4.85
CA CYS A 44 -6.72 0.64 -5.04
C CYS A 44 -5.59 1.55 -5.52
N PHE A 45 -4.35 1.06 -5.35
CA PHE A 45 -3.16 1.77 -5.79
C PHE A 45 -2.20 0.78 -6.43
N ARG A 46 -1.66 1.14 -7.59
CA ARG A 46 -0.75 0.28 -8.33
C ARG A 46 0.69 0.79 -8.21
N PHE A 47 1.59 -0.12 -7.85
CA PHE A 47 3.03 0.13 -7.82
C PHE A 47 3.69 -0.51 -9.02
N GLU A 48 4.52 0.25 -9.72
CA GLU A 48 5.31 -0.29 -10.81
C GLU A 48 6.48 -1.10 -10.27
N LYS A 49 6.99 -2.03 -11.08
CA LYS A 49 8.15 -2.84 -10.76
C LYS A 49 9.33 -1.95 -10.34
N ASN A 50 9.98 -2.31 -9.23
CA ASN A 50 11.12 -1.59 -8.66
C ASN A 50 10.83 -0.17 -8.20
N GLY A 51 9.57 0.26 -8.15
CA GLY A 51 9.21 1.54 -7.55
C GLY A 51 9.33 1.47 -6.03
N LEU A 52 9.98 2.47 -5.44
CA LEU A 52 10.09 2.55 -3.99
C LEU A 52 8.72 2.92 -3.40
N HIS A 53 8.20 2.09 -2.53
CA HIS A 53 6.86 2.32 -1.96
C HIS A 53 6.78 1.92 -0.50
N SER A 54 5.83 2.54 0.19
CA SER A 54 5.53 2.25 1.58
C SER A 54 4.03 2.41 1.81
N VAL A 55 3.54 1.84 2.90
CA VAL A 55 2.14 1.97 3.32
C VAL A 55 2.13 2.31 4.80
N THR A 56 1.40 3.34 5.18
CA THR A 56 1.23 3.72 6.59
C THR A 56 -0.27 3.84 6.87
N ALA A 57 -0.75 3.08 7.85
CA ALA A 57 -2.16 3.11 8.22
C ALA A 57 -2.52 4.45 8.88
N ASP A 58 -3.65 5.02 8.46
CA ASP A 58 -4.23 6.20 9.08
C ASP A 58 -5.52 5.73 9.76
N GLY A 59 -5.38 5.34 11.04
CA GLY A 59 -6.39 4.58 11.75
C GLY A 59 -6.22 3.10 11.46
N LYS A 60 -7.21 2.29 11.81
CA LYS A 60 -7.18 0.86 11.46
C LYS A 60 -7.37 0.69 9.97
N PHE A 61 -6.57 -0.17 9.37
CA PHE A 61 -6.55 -0.35 7.93
C PHE A 61 -6.39 -1.81 7.57
N LYS A 62 -7.19 -2.27 6.62
CA LYS A 62 -7.07 -3.61 6.04
C LYS A 62 -6.87 -3.49 4.54
N MET A 63 -5.97 -4.28 4.00
CA MET A 63 -5.71 -4.30 2.58
C MET A 63 -5.48 -5.71 2.06
N ALA A 64 -5.68 -5.88 0.76
CA ALA A 64 -5.23 -7.05 0.03
C ALA A 64 -4.13 -6.60 -0.92
N LEU A 65 -3.08 -7.40 -1.02
CA LEU A 65 -1.95 -7.11 -1.88
C LEU A 65 -1.85 -8.18 -2.95
N LEU A 66 -1.83 -7.77 -4.20
CA LEU A 66 -1.61 -8.64 -5.34
C LEU A 66 -0.25 -8.31 -5.94
N LEU A 67 0.65 -9.29 -5.95
CA LEU A 67 1.98 -9.12 -6.52
C LEU A 67 2.06 -9.93 -7.82
N VAL A 68 2.41 -9.26 -8.90
CA VAL A 68 2.59 -9.89 -10.20
C VAL A 68 4.08 -9.90 -10.52
N LEU A 69 4.66 -11.09 -10.52
CA LEU A 69 6.08 -11.30 -10.86
C LEU A 69 6.20 -11.61 -12.33
N GLU A 70 7.09 -10.91 -13.00
CA GLU A 70 7.34 -11.13 -14.42
C GLU A 70 8.80 -11.51 -14.66
#